data_f96ea5df8972d77507025aac5e5e6dcd
#
_entry.id   f96ea5df8972d77507025aac5e5e6dcd
#
_cell.length_a   1.000
_cell.length_b   1.000
_cell.length_c   1.000
_cell.angle_alpha   90.00
_cell.angle_beta   90.00
_cell.angle_gamma   90.00
#
_symmetry.space_group_name_H-M   'P 1'
#
loop_
_entity.id
_entity.type
_entity.pdbx_description
1 polymer ?
#
loop_
_entity_poly.entity_id
_entity_poly.type
_entity_poly.pdbx_seq_one_letter_code
_entity_poly.pdbx_strand_id
1 'polypeptide(L)'
;LDGTPYEDKTKNGRKIKRWRLDNPNEEAIIYKAGWLRHPSTQWVMKSAYNYIWLYKHMMAMNDEYKSRYNHTKDHLAVQKLGELLRQPPKNINVRAIGTDATPAMPDECIVPGDSVASYRKYYIMKKVRFATWKAPSKMPQWFKEGVENGIDI
;
A
#
# COMPACT_ATOMS: atom_id res chain seq x y z
N LEU A 1 -10.26 -11.32 4.97
CA LEU A 1 -10.97 -10.25 5.66
C LEU A 1 -11.66 -10.80 6.89
N ASP A 2 -11.47 -10.16 8.03
CA ASP A 2 -12.25 -10.44 9.24
C ASP A 2 -13.68 -9.92 9.05
N GLY A 3 -14.61 -10.46 9.83
CA GLY A 3 -16.01 -10.06 9.86
C GLY A 3 -16.93 -10.87 8.96
N THR A 4 -18.21 -10.56 9.05
CA THR A 4 -19.29 -11.27 8.36
C THR A 4 -19.50 -10.68 6.96
N PRO A 5 -19.47 -11.50 5.90
CA PRO A 5 -19.73 -11.01 4.56
C PRO A 5 -21.20 -10.64 4.34
N TYR A 6 -21.44 -9.56 3.60
CA TYR A 6 -22.78 -9.15 3.18
C TYR A 6 -22.76 -8.58 1.75
N GLU A 7 -23.93 -8.54 1.10
CA GLU A 7 -24.12 -7.91 -0.19
C GLU A 7 -24.50 -6.44 0.01
N ASP A 8 -23.78 -5.54 -0.68
CA ASP A 8 -24.04 -4.10 -0.71
C ASP A 8 -24.22 -3.66 -2.18
N LYS A 9 -24.62 -2.41 -2.39
CA LYS A 9 -24.71 -1.80 -3.72
C LYS A 9 -23.77 -0.61 -3.83
N THR A 10 -23.12 -0.47 -4.96
CA THR A 10 -22.39 0.74 -5.32
C THR A 10 -23.36 1.90 -5.60
N LYS A 11 -22.86 3.13 -5.70
CA LYS A 11 -23.68 4.28 -6.09
C LYS A 11 -24.44 4.07 -7.41
N ASN A 12 -23.89 3.26 -8.32
CA ASN A 12 -24.47 2.94 -9.61
C ASN A 12 -25.34 1.65 -9.58
N GLY A 13 -25.77 1.20 -8.39
CA GLY A 13 -26.64 0.02 -8.22
C GLY A 13 -25.97 -1.34 -8.41
N ARG A 14 -24.68 -1.41 -8.75
CA ARG A 14 -23.97 -2.68 -8.95
C ARG A 14 -23.79 -3.40 -7.60
N LYS A 15 -24.13 -4.69 -7.55
CA LYS A 15 -23.90 -5.56 -6.40
C LYS A 15 -22.40 -5.69 -6.09
N ILE A 16 -22.04 -5.60 -4.83
CA ILE A 16 -20.67 -5.74 -4.34
C ILE A 16 -20.65 -6.47 -3.01
N LYS A 17 -19.73 -7.43 -2.86
CA LYS A 17 -19.51 -8.13 -1.59
C LYS A 17 -18.67 -7.26 -0.67
N ARG A 18 -19.12 -7.11 0.58
CA ARG A 18 -18.42 -6.40 1.64
C ARG A 18 -18.37 -7.25 2.91
N TRP A 19 -17.67 -6.77 3.92
CA TRP A 19 -17.53 -7.41 5.22
C TRP A 19 -17.88 -6.40 6.30
N ARG A 20 -18.55 -6.85 7.31
CA ARG A 20 -18.88 -6.09 8.52
C ARG A 20 -18.12 -6.68 9.69
N LEU A 21 -17.38 -5.84 10.43
CA LEU A 21 -16.68 -6.27 11.61
C LEU A 21 -17.67 -6.52 12.77
N ASP A 22 -17.34 -7.49 13.64
CA ASP A 22 -18.17 -7.83 14.79
C ASP A 22 -18.14 -6.74 15.87
N ASN A 23 -17.02 -6.01 15.96
CA ASN A 23 -16.88 -4.87 16.87
C ASN A 23 -17.46 -3.60 16.21
N PRO A 24 -18.57 -3.03 16.74
CA PRO A 24 -19.22 -1.87 16.14
C PRO A 24 -18.35 -0.61 16.19
N ASN A 25 -17.47 -0.46 17.17
CA ASN A 25 -16.56 0.68 17.26
C ASN A 25 -15.51 0.64 16.15
N GLU A 26 -14.98 -0.55 15.84
CA GLU A 26 -14.04 -0.75 14.74
C GLU A 26 -14.72 -0.59 13.39
N GLU A 27 -15.94 -1.16 13.24
CA GLU A 27 -16.76 -1.02 12.03
C GLU A 27 -17.06 0.45 11.72
N ALA A 28 -17.28 1.29 12.73
CA ALA A 28 -17.60 2.70 12.57
C ALA A 28 -16.44 3.54 11.99
N ILE A 29 -15.20 3.11 12.20
CA ILE A 29 -14.02 3.87 11.78
C ILE A 29 -13.32 3.31 10.54
N ILE A 30 -13.53 2.02 10.23
CA ILE A 30 -12.86 1.36 9.10
C ILE A 30 -13.50 1.74 7.76
N TYR A 31 -12.69 1.82 6.72
CA TYR A 31 -13.21 1.99 5.37
C TYR A 31 -13.82 0.69 4.85
N LYS A 32 -14.93 0.80 4.12
CA LYS A 32 -15.56 -0.35 3.47
C LYS A 32 -14.59 -1.07 2.54
N ALA A 33 -14.58 -2.40 2.57
CA ALA A 33 -13.74 -3.22 1.71
C ALA A 33 -13.97 -2.90 0.24
N GLY A 34 -12.87 -2.70 -0.48
CA GLY A 34 -12.86 -2.42 -1.91
C GLY A 34 -11.59 -2.96 -2.56
N TRP A 35 -11.54 -2.91 -3.89
CA TRP A 35 -10.33 -3.28 -4.66
C TRP A 35 -9.74 -4.66 -4.33
N LEU A 36 -10.58 -5.61 -3.94
CA LEU A 36 -10.14 -6.94 -3.46
C LEU A 36 -9.30 -7.72 -4.48
N ARG A 37 -9.50 -7.45 -5.78
CA ARG A 37 -8.76 -8.10 -6.87
C ARG A 37 -7.47 -7.37 -7.26
N HIS A 38 -7.19 -6.20 -6.65
CA HIS A 38 -5.95 -5.48 -6.94
C HIS A 38 -4.73 -6.30 -6.50
N PRO A 39 -3.66 -6.40 -7.31
CA PRO A 39 -2.48 -7.21 -7.00
C PRO A 39 -1.90 -6.92 -5.61
N SER A 40 -1.78 -5.65 -5.21
CA SER A 40 -1.29 -5.28 -3.88
C SER A 40 -2.23 -5.73 -2.75
N THR A 41 -3.56 -5.68 -2.95
CA THR A 41 -4.53 -6.18 -1.97
C THR A 41 -4.41 -7.70 -1.82
N GLN A 42 -4.31 -8.41 -2.94
CA GLN A 42 -4.11 -9.86 -2.93
C GLN A 42 -2.78 -10.25 -2.28
N TRP A 43 -1.72 -9.49 -2.53
CA TRP A 43 -0.42 -9.71 -1.92
C TRP A 43 -0.46 -9.53 -0.40
N VAL A 44 -1.03 -8.44 0.10
CA VAL A 44 -1.08 -8.17 1.54
C VAL A 44 -1.91 -9.21 2.30
N MET A 45 -2.93 -9.78 1.67
CA MET A 45 -3.80 -10.80 2.28
C MET A 45 -3.15 -12.19 2.39
N LYS A 46 -2.01 -12.43 1.75
CA LYS A 46 -1.35 -13.75 1.73
C LYS A 46 -0.70 -14.14 3.05
N SER A 47 -0.13 -13.19 3.78
CA SER A 47 0.59 -13.48 5.01
C SER A 47 0.60 -12.32 6.00
N ALA A 48 0.76 -12.63 7.29
CA ALA A 48 0.95 -11.63 8.32
C ALA A 48 2.24 -10.82 8.09
N TYR A 49 3.28 -11.42 7.50
CA TYR A 49 4.51 -10.71 7.15
C TYR A 49 4.25 -9.59 6.13
N ASN A 50 3.55 -9.89 5.04
CA ASN A 50 3.20 -8.89 4.01
C ASN A 50 2.32 -7.78 4.60
N TYR A 51 1.39 -8.15 5.49
CA TYR A 51 0.55 -7.18 6.20
C TYR A 51 1.37 -6.23 7.06
N ILE A 52 2.27 -6.77 7.89
CA ILE A 52 3.13 -5.97 8.78
C ILE A 52 4.07 -5.08 7.95
N TRP A 53 4.58 -5.58 6.84
CA TRP A 53 5.38 -4.78 5.92
C TRP A 53 4.59 -3.58 5.40
N LEU A 54 3.35 -3.80 4.94
CA LEU A 54 2.49 -2.69 4.45
C LEU A 54 2.14 -1.71 5.57
N TYR A 55 1.88 -2.20 6.79
CA TYR A 55 1.65 -1.33 7.94
C TYR A 55 2.87 -0.43 8.22
N LYS A 56 4.07 -1.00 8.26
CA LYS A 56 5.31 -0.22 8.44
C LYS A 56 5.51 0.79 7.31
N HIS A 57 5.19 0.42 6.09
CA HIS A 57 5.25 1.33 4.95
C HIS A 57 4.26 2.49 5.09
N MET A 58 3.03 2.23 5.54
CA MET A 58 2.05 3.28 5.85
C MET A 58 2.58 4.26 6.91
N MET A 59 3.22 3.76 7.97
CA MET A 59 3.81 4.61 9.01
C MET A 59 4.96 5.46 8.46
N ALA A 60 5.85 4.89 7.66
CA ALA A 60 6.93 5.63 7.01
C ALA A 60 6.40 6.73 6.05
N MET A 61 5.34 6.43 5.32
CA MET A 61 4.66 7.45 4.49
C MET A 61 4.04 8.57 5.33
N ASN A 62 3.53 8.25 6.52
CA ASN A 62 3.00 9.25 7.45
C ASN A 62 4.11 10.17 7.98
N ASP A 63 5.28 9.63 8.28
CA ASP A 63 6.44 10.44 8.71
C ASP A 63 6.93 11.34 7.58
N GLU A 64 7.00 10.84 6.36
CA GLU A 64 7.29 11.65 5.17
C GLU A 64 6.22 12.74 4.96
N TYR A 65 4.94 12.43 5.14
CA TYR A 65 3.85 13.40 5.05
C TYR A 65 4.04 14.55 6.06
N LYS A 66 4.32 14.24 7.32
CA LYS A 66 4.58 15.25 8.35
C LYS A 66 5.78 16.12 8.00
N SER A 67 6.88 15.48 7.63
CA SER A 67 8.12 16.18 7.25
C SER A 67 7.93 17.07 6.02
N ARG A 68 7.35 16.55 4.96
CA ARG A 68 7.17 17.23 3.68
C ARG A 68 6.27 18.46 3.76
N TYR A 69 5.23 18.40 4.59
CA TYR A 69 4.21 19.43 4.70
C TYR A 69 4.28 20.23 6.01
N ASN A 70 5.32 19.98 6.82
CA ASN A 70 5.52 20.58 8.13
C ASN A 70 4.30 20.43 9.05
N HIS A 71 3.72 19.22 9.04
CA HIS A 71 2.60 18.89 9.91
C HIS A 71 3.07 18.28 11.22
N THR A 72 2.45 18.69 12.32
CA THR A 72 2.64 18.10 13.65
C THR A 72 1.73 16.91 13.89
N LYS A 73 0.58 16.86 13.19
CA LYS A 73 -0.41 15.78 13.30
C LYS A 73 -0.20 14.74 12.21
N ASP A 74 -0.50 13.50 12.56
CA ASP A 74 -0.51 12.40 11.62
C ASP A 74 -1.55 12.60 10.52
N HIS A 75 -1.36 11.95 9.38
CA HIS A 75 -2.37 11.86 8.34
C HIS A 75 -3.66 11.23 8.88
N LEU A 76 -4.81 11.71 8.45
CA LEU A 76 -6.13 11.32 8.98
C LEU A 76 -6.35 9.80 9.00
N ALA A 77 -5.85 9.07 8.01
CA ALA A 77 -5.96 7.61 7.99
C ALA A 77 -5.17 6.97 9.15
N VAL A 78 -3.99 7.48 9.48
CA VAL A 78 -3.18 6.99 10.62
C VAL A 78 -3.83 7.38 11.94
N GLN A 79 -4.35 8.60 12.07
CA GLN A 79 -5.08 9.01 13.28
C GLN A 79 -6.26 8.10 13.58
N LYS A 80 -7.01 7.70 12.55
CA LYS A 80 -8.21 6.86 12.73
C LYS A 80 -7.91 5.37 12.85
N LEU A 81 -6.95 4.87 12.09
CA LEU A 81 -6.77 3.45 11.86
C LEU A 81 -5.40 2.92 12.33
N GLY A 82 -4.44 3.79 12.65
CA GLY A 82 -3.07 3.36 12.95
C GLY A 82 -3.00 2.34 14.09
N GLU A 83 -3.76 2.53 15.16
CA GLU A 83 -3.78 1.58 16.27
C GLU A 83 -4.55 0.30 15.91
N LEU A 84 -5.70 0.41 15.26
CA LEU A 84 -6.49 -0.73 14.82
C LEU A 84 -5.70 -1.64 13.85
N LEU A 85 -4.98 -1.04 12.92
CA LEU A 85 -4.22 -1.78 11.90
C LEU A 85 -2.85 -2.29 12.40
N ARG A 86 -2.46 -1.97 13.63
CA ARG A 86 -1.17 -2.39 14.19
C ARG A 86 -1.02 -3.90 14.27
N GLN A 87 -2.12 -4.59 14.54
CA GLN A 87 -2.17 -6.03 14.60
C GLN A 87 -2.76 -6.62 13.31
N PRO A 88 -2.17 -7.69 12.77
CA PRO A 88 -2.77 -8.39 11.64
C PRO A 88 -4.16 -8.94 11.98
N PRO A 89 -5.06 -9.03 10.99
CA PRO A 89 -6.34 -9.70 11.18
C PRO A 89 -6.20 -11.15 11.67
N LYS A 90 -7.11 -11.63 12.50
CA LYS A 90 -7.04 -12.97 13.11
C LYS A 90 -7.04 -14.11 12.08
N ASN A 91 -7.69 -13.90 10.95
CA ASN A 91 -7.83 -14.88 9.87
C ASN A 91 -6.68 -14.87 8.84
N ILE A 92 -5.64 -14.05 9.04
CA ILE A 92 -4.50 -14.02 8.14
C ILE A 92 -3.55 -15.18 8.42
N ASN A 93 -2.88 -15.69 7.38
CA ASN A 93 -1.92 -16.77 7.55
C ASN A 93 -0.63 -16.28 8.23
N VAL A 94 -0.48 -16.62 9.51
CA VAL A 94 0.69 -16.24 10.31
C VAL A 94 1.93 -17.11 10.06
N ARG A 95 1.76 -18.27 9.40
CA ARG A 95 2.85 -19.22 9.10
C ARG A 95 3.44 -19.02 7.70
N ALA A 96 2.73 -18.30 6.83
CA ALA A 96 3.24 -18.03 5.50
C ALA A 96 4.43 -17.05 5.57
N ILE A 97 5.49 -17.39 4.86
CA ILE A 97 6.65 -16.53 4.70
C ILE A 97 6.28 -15.25 3.92
N GLY A 98 7.04 -14.20 4.13
CA GLY A 98 6.93 -12.98 3.35
C GLY A 98 7.34 -13.21 1.90
N THR A 99 6.70 -12.47 1.03
CA THR A 99 7.03 -12.45 -0.40
C THR A 99 7.23 -11.01 -0.85
N ASP A 100 7.96 -10.85 -1.94
CA ASP A 100 8.06 -9.55 -2.58
C ASP A 100 6.69 -9.04 -3.02
N ALA A 101 6.53 -7.71 -2.98
CA ALA A 101 5.28 -7.07 -3.41
C ALA A 101 4.99 -7.42 -4.87
N THR A 102 3.75 -7.85 -5.13
CA THR A 102 3.35 -8.13 -6.52
C THR A 102 3.38 -6.84 -7.34
N PRO A 103 4.15 -6.76 -8.43
CA PRO A 103 4.18 -5.59 -9.29
C PRO A 103 2.78 -5.25 -9.83
N ALA A 104 2.40 -3.97 -9.72
CA ALA A 104 1.12 -3.45 -10.21
C ALA A 104 1.41 -2.28 -11.16
N MET A 105 1.93 -2.60 -12.34
CA MET A 105 2.44 -1.65 -13.32
C MET A 105 2.36 -2.25 -14.73
N PRO A 106 2.59 -1.46 -15.81
CA PRO A 106 2.68 -1.99 -17.16
C PRO A 106 3.78 -3.03 -17.32
N ASP A 107 3.54 -4.04 -18.17
CA ASP A 107 4.42 -5.21 -18.35
C ASP A 107 5.86 -4.83 -18.72
N GLU A 108 6.03 -3.77 -19.51
CA GLU A 108 7.36 -3.28 -19.90
C GLU A 108 8.22 -2.79 -18.72
N CYS A 109 7.60 -2.53 -17.57
CA CYS A 109 8.30 -2.13 -16.35
C CYS A 109 8.64 -3.31 -15.43
N ILE A 110 8.11 -4.51 -15.72
CA ILE A 110 8.30 -5.68 -14.86
C ILE A 110 9.68 -6.29 -15.11
N VAL A 111 10.42 -6.48 -14.03
CA VAL A 111 11.65 -7.28 -13.98
C VAL A 111 11.28 -8.58 -13.28
N PRO A 112 11.30 -9.73 -13.99
CA PRO A 112 10.89 -11.00 -13.43
C PRO A 112 11.70 -11.37 -12.18
N GLY A 113 11.01 -11.69 -11.09
CA GLY A 113 11.63 -12.08 -9.83
C GLY A 113 12.18 -10.95 -8.97
N ASP A 114 12.10 -9.68 -9.44
CA ASP A 114 12.57 -8.53 -8.66
C ASP A 114 11.54 -7.39 -8.68
N SER A 115 10.76 -7.30 -7.60
CA SER A 115 9.75 -6.26 -7.48
C SER A 115 10.36 -4.88 -7.22
N VAL A 116 11.51 -4.79 -6.56
CA VAL A 116 12.19 -3.51 -6.30
C VAL A 116 12.71 -2.92 -7.62
N ALA A 117 13.40 -3.72 -8.43
CA ALA A 117 13.85 -3.31 -9.76
C ALA A 117 12.66 -2.92 -10.64
N SER A 118 11.55 -3.68 -10.61
CA SER A 118 10.31 -3.36 -11.33
C SER A 118 9.77 -1.97 -10.95
N TYR A 119 9.65 -1.68 -9.65
CA TYR A 119 9.17 -0.38 -9.19
C TYR A 119 10.14 0.76 -9.53
N ARG A 120 11.45 0.57 -9.41
CA ARG A 120 12.46 1.56 -9.83
C ARG A 120 12.34 1.86 -11.31
N LYS A 121 12.27 0.83 -12.15
CA LYS A 121 12.08 0.96 -13.61
C LYS A 121 10.79 1.71 -13.93
N TYR A 122 9.68 1.37 -13.27
CA TYR A 122 8.41 2.06 -13.44
C TYR A 122 8.50 3.54 -13.10
N TYR A 123 9.17 3.89 -12.01
CA TYR A 123 9.37 5.30 -11.63
C TYR A 123 10.21 6.07 -12.65
N ILE A 124 11.30 5.49 -13.13
CA ILE A 124 12.16 6.12 -14.14
C ILE A 124 11.42 6.26 -15.47
N MET A 125 10.67 5.24 -15.92
CA MET A 125 10.01 5.28 -17.23
C MET A 125 8.72 6.12 -17.23
N LYS A 126 7.93 6.10 -16.16
CA LYS A 126 6.55 6.59 -16.19
C LYS A 126 6.25 7.69 -15.17
N LYS A 127 7.10 7.90 -14.17
CA LYS A 127 6.82 8.80 -13.05
C LYS A 127 7.75 10.00 -12.91
N VAL A 128 8.74 10.18 -13.78
CA VAL A 128 9.72 11.28 -13.73
C VAL A 128 9.02 12.64 -13.54
N ARG A 129 7.97 12.90 -14.30
CA ARG A 129 7.23 14.18 -14.23
C ARG A 129 6.55 14.48 -12.89
N PHE A 130 6.31 13.44 -12.07
CA PHE A 130 5.68 13.58 -10.75
C PHE A 130 6.67 13.41 -9.60
N ALA A 131 7.85 12.84 -9.89
CA ALA A 131 8.84 12.51 -8.89
C ALA A 131 9.54 13.79 -8.43
N THR A 132 9.11 14.28 -7.29
CA THR A 132 9.66 15.48 -6.65
C THR A 132 10.00 15.21 -5.19
N TRP A 133 11.07 15.80 -4.72
CA TRP A 133 11.52 15.69 -3.33
C TRP A 133 11.57 17.06 -2.69
N LYS A 134 11.19 17.14 -1.42
CA LYS A 134 11.31 18.34 -0.59
C LYS A 134 12.23 18.05 0.59
N ALA A 135 13.01 19.03 0.99
CA ALA A 135 13.83 18.93 2.18
C ALA A 135 12.98 18.51 3.42
N PRO A 136 13.51 17.64 4.32
CA PRO A 136 14.86 17.09 4.32
C PRO A 136 15.07 15.90 3.37
N SER A 137 13.99 15.36 2.75
CA SER A 137 14.07 14.21 1.84
C SER A 137 14.84 14.57 0.56
N LYS A 138 15.76 13.70 0.16
CA LYS A 138 16.57 13.87 -1.04
C LYS A 138 16.17 12.87 -2.12
N MET A 139 16.40 13.26 -3.38
CA MET A 139 16.26 12.35 -4.50
C MET A 139 17.14 11.11 -4.30
N PRO A 140 16.62 9.89 -4.39
CA PRO A 140 17.43 8.68 -4.29
C PRO A 140 18.43 8.57 -5.43
N GLN A 141 19.62 8.07 -5.11
CA GLN A 141 20.72 7.96 -6.09
C GLN A 141 20.32 7.11 -7.31
N TRP A 142 19.66 5.96 -7.08
CA TRP A 142 19.19 5.08 -8.16
C TRP A 142 18.24 5.79 -9.14
N PHE A 143 17.43 6.76 -8.65
CA PHE A 143 16.52 7.50 -9.50
C PHE A 143 17.27 8.53 -10.35
N LYS A 144 18.21 9.27 -9.73
CA LYS A 144 19.06 10.23 -10.42
C LYS A 144 19.84 9.55 -11.54
N GLU A 145 20.56 8.48 -11.24
CA GLU A 145 21.35 7.70 -12.20
C GLU A 145 20.49 7.12 -13.32
N GLY A 146 19.32 6.56 -12.98
CA GLY A 146 18.41 5.98 -13.97
C GLY A 146 17.81 7.02 -14.93
N VAL A 147 17.63 8.26 -14.49
CA VAL A 147 17.15 9.36 -15.37
C VAL A 147 18.28 9.90 -16.24
N GLU A 148 19.51 10.02 -15.70
CA GLU A 148 20.67 10.56 -16.40
C GLU A 148 21.26 9.60 -17.43
N ASN A 149 21.34 8.32 -17.11
CA ASN A 149 22.07 7.31 -17.90
C ASN A 149 21.14 6.37 -18.70
N GLY A 150 19.83 6.51 -18.54
CA GLY A 150 18.89 5.51 -19.04
C GLY A 150 18.79 4.31 -18.11
N ILE A 151 17.92 3.34 -18.50
CA ILE A 151 17.64 2.18 -17.66
C ILE A 151 18.55 1.05 -18.07
N ASP A 152 19.68 0.91 -17.41
CA ASP A 152 20.43 -0.35 -17.31
C ASP A 152 20.06 -1.01 -15.98
N ILE A 153 18.96 -1.80 -16.01
CA ILE A 153 18.53 -2.65 -14.88
C ILE A 153 18.37 -4.08 -15.39
#